data_25369b7a168bfdd79dd5f4d22a635243
#
_entry.id   25369b7a168bfdd79dd5f4d22a635243
#
_cell.length_a   1.000
_cell.length_b   1.000
_cell.length_c   1.000
_cell.angle_alpha   90.00
_cell.angle_beta   90.00
_cell.angle_gamma   90.00
#
_symmetry.space_group_name_H-M   'P 1'
#
loop_
_entity.id
_entity.type
_entity.pdbx_description
1 polymer ?
#
loop_
_entity_poly.entity_id
_entity_poly.type
_entity_poly.pdbx_seq_one_letter_code
_entity_poly.pdbx_strand_id
1 'polypeptide(L)'
;MAVACLVGTCLGLAAGVAMSHDGADALAAWYRSLTTADGKSCCSMHDCAPAEARMKEGRWEVLIRAWEVGDARWVAVPDRAVLWRENPDGRPILCRTPNGFIRCFVPPAGT
;
A
#
# COMPACT_ATOMS: atom_id res chain seq x y z
N MET A 1 -8.96 65.69 -18.56
CA MET A 1 -9.21 64.86 -17.40
C MET A 1 -8.75 63.46 -17.73
N ALA A 2 -7.63 63.06 -17.20
CA ALA A 2 -7.09 61.71 -17.39
C ALA A 2 -7.67 60.81 -16.33
N VAL A 3 -8.39 59.80 -16.74
CA VAL A 3 -8.85 58.72 -15.86
C VAL A 3 -7.77 57.64 -15.88
N ALA A 4 -7.04 57.56 -14.81
CA ALA A 4 -6.06 56.49 -14.64
C ALA A 4 -6.84 55.18 -14.31
N CYS A 5 -6.92 54.29 -15.27
CA CYS A 5 -7.31 52.90 -15.01
C CYS A 5 -6.17 52.22 -14.32
N LEU A 6 -6.28 52.03 -13.02
CA LEU A 6 -5.47 51.10 -12.28
C LEU A 6 -5.93 49.68 -12.63
N VAL A 7 -5.22 49.07 -13.55
CA VAL A 7 -5.34 47.63 -13.80
C VAL A 7 -4.68 46.93 -12.63
N GLY A 8 -5.49 46.54 -11.68
CA GLY A 8 -5.04 45.63 -10.62
C GLY A 8 -4.80 44.27 -11.22
N THR A 9 -3.56 43.93 -11.45
CA THR A 9 -3.15 42.56 -11.77
C THR A 9 -3.31 41.71 -10.52
N CYS A 10 -4.42 41.01 -10.39
CA CYS A 10 -4.53 39.92 -9.46
C CYS A 10 -3.61 38.79 -9.97
N LEU A 11 -2.39 38.75 -9.49
CA LEU A 11 -1.59 37.54 -9.55
C LEU A 11 -2.24 36.52 -8.61
N GLY A 12 -3.10 35.72 -9.18
CA GLY A 12 -3.55 34.50 -8.51
C GLY A 12 -2.35 33.58 -8.39
N LEU A 13 -1.74 33.55 -7.22
CA LEU A 13 -0.84 32.47 -6.88
C LEU A 13 -1.68 31.20 -6.77
N ALA A 14 -1.75 30.47 -7.88
CA ALA A 14 -2.16 29.10 -7.82
C ALA A 14 -1.02 28.35 -7.12
N ALA A 15 -1.12 28.22 -5.80
CA ALA A 15 -0.29 27.30 -5.06
C ALA A 15 -0.68 25.90 -5.51
N GLY A 16 -0.03 25.39 -6.54
CA GLY A 16 -0.13 24.00 -6.92
C GLY A 16 0.35 23.16 -5.73
N VAL A 17 -0.59 22.46 -5.10
CA VAL A 17 -0.27 21.54 -4.03
C VAL A 17 0.36 20.32 -4.69
N ALA A 18 1.66 20.36 -4.94
CA ALA A 18 2.44 19.23 -5.42
C ALA A 18 2.73 18.25 -4.26
N MET A 19 1.69 17.85 -3.53
CA MET A 19 1.88 17.01 -2.34
C MET A 19 1.79 15.52 -2.60
N SER A 20 1.35 15.08 -3.77
CA SER A 20 1.03 13.66 -3.96
C SER A 20 2.13 12.85 -4.64
N HIS A 21 3.08 13.49 -5.36
CA HIS A 21 4.05 12.72 -6.13
C HIS A 21 5.16 12.11 -5.27
N ASP A 22 5.72 12.85 -4.33
CA ASP A 22 6.83 12.34 -3.52
C ASP A 22 6.38 11.23 -2.58
N GLY A 23 5.21 11.38 -1.96
CA GLY A 23 4.64 10.36 -1.09
C GLY A 23 4.23 9.09 -1.85
N ALA A 24 3.61 9.24 -3.02
CA ALA A 24 3.22 8.12 -3.85
C ALA A 24 4.43 7.38 -4.42
N ASP A 25 5.48 8.11 -4.84
CA ASP A 25 6.72 7.51 -5.35
C ASP A 25 7.48 6.77 -4.25
N ALA A 26 7.55 7.34 -3.05
CA ALA A 26 8.18 6.71 -1.90
C ALA A 26 7.45 5.43 -1.50
N LEU A 27 6.12 5.43 -1.50
CA LEU A 27 5.32 4.25 -1.20
C LEU A 27 5.47 3.18 -2.28
N ALA A 28 5.46 3.56 -3.54
CA ALA A 28 5.69 2.65 -4.66
C ALA A 28 7.08 2.01 -4.57
N ALA A 29 8.11 2.81 -4.24
CA ALA A 29 9.46 2.30 -4.03
C ALA A 29 9.52 1.32 -2.86
N TRP A 30 8.79 1.60 -1.78
CA TRP A 30 8.71 0.69 -0.65
C TRP A 30 8.10 -0.64 -1.05
N TYR A 31 6.98 -0.64 -1.78
CA TYR A 31 6.36 -1.86 -2.27
C TYR A 31 7.34 -2.68 -3.12
N ARG A 32 8.08 -2.02 -4.01
CA ARG A 32 9.08 -2.70 -4.83
C ARG A 32 10.26 -3.26 -4.03
N SER A 33 10.51 -2.73 -2.85
CA SER A 33 11.58 -3.19 -1.97
C SER A 33 11.24 -4.46 -1.19
N LEU A 34 9.97 -4.87 -1.19
CA LEU A 34 9.55 -6.03 -0.43
C LEU A 34 10.12 -7.30 -1.03
N THR A 35 10.87 -8.03 -0.21
CA THR A 35 11.49 -9.29 -0.61
C THR A 35 11.19 -10.36 0.42
N THR A 36 11.11 -11.60 -0.06
CA THR A 36 11.02 -12.78 0.81
C THR A 36 12.32 -12.97 1.60
N ALA A 37 12.28 -13.85 2.59
CA ALA A 37 13.47 -14.16 3.40
C ALA A 37 14.64 -14.69 2.56
N ASP A 38 14.37 -15.32 1.44
CA ASP A 38 15.39 -15.83 0.51
C ASP A 38 15.73 -14.85 -0.62
N GLY A 39 15.29 -13.59 -0.52
CA GLY A 39 15.69 -12.50 -1.43
C GLY A 39 14.88 -12.38 -2.70
N LYS A 40 13.78 -13.10 -2.84
CA LYS A 40 12.90 -12.98 -4.01
C LYS A 40 11.93 -11.81 -3.84
N SER A 41 11.58 -11.15 -4.93
CA SER A 41 10.60 -10.07 -4.90
C SER A 41 9.22 -10.57 -4.46
N CYS A 42 8.60 -9.87 -3.51
CA CYS A 42 7.22 -10.12 -3.11
C CYS A 42 6.22 -9.65 -4.16
N CYS A 43 6.53 -8.54 -4.81
CA CYS A 43 5.64 -7.88 -5.77
C CYS A 43 6.14 -8.11 -7.17
N SER A 44 5.37 -8.81 -8.00
CA SER A 44 5.47 -8.69 -9.43
C SER A 44 4.24 -7.91 -9.91
N MET A 45 4.45 -6.65 -10.21
CA MET A 45 3.55 -5.66 -10.79
C MET A 45 2.17 -5.42 -10.13
N HIS A 46 1.46 -6.42 -9.58
CA HIS A 46 0.12 -6.23 -9.02
C HIS A 46 -0.20 -7.16 -7.85
N ASP A 47 0.79 -7.86 -7.33
CA ASP A 47 0.56 -8.92 -6.37
C ASP A 47 0.41 -8.44 -4.93
N CYS A 48 0.81 -7.20 -4.63
CA CYS A 48 0.77 -6.63 -3.29
C CYS A 48 -0.30 -5.56 -3.18
N ALA A 49 -1.14 -5.68 -2.15
CA ALA A 49 -2.19 -4.71 -1.88
C ALA A 49 -2.56 -4.74 -0.40
N PRO A 50 -3.18 -3.67 0.11
CA PRO A 50 -3.77 -3.72 1.43
C PRO A 50 -4.83 -4.82 1.52
N ALA A 51 -4.86 -5.51 2.66
CA ALA A 51 -5.80 -6.60 2.92
C ALA A 51 -6.37 -6.47 4.33
N GLU A 52 -7.54 -7.08 4.55
CA GLU A 52 -8.04 -7.24 5.90
C GLU A 52 -7.23 -8.33 6.61
N ALA A 53 -6.78 -8.04 7.81
CA ALA A 53 -6.00 -8.97 8.60
C ALA A 53 -6.47 -8.98 10.05
N ARG A 54 -6.26 -10.10 10.72
CA ARG A 54 -6.55 -10.25 12.14
C ARG A 54 -5.52 -11.15 12.80
N MET A 55 -5.36 -10.98 14.08
CA MET A 55 -4.59 -11.90 14.91
C MET A 55 -5.55 -12.91 15.52
N LYS A 56 -5.28 -14.18 15.34
CA LYS A 56 -6.05 -15.26 15.93
C LYS A 56 -5.10 -16.30 16.50
N GLU A 57 -5.22 -16.55 17.79
CA GLU A 57 -4.41 -17.56 18.50
C GLU A 57 -2.90 -17.39 18.27
N GLY A 58 -2.44 -16.12 18.27
CA GLY A 58 -1.03 -15.80 18.08
C GLY A 58 -0.55 -15.83 16.64
N ARG A 59 -1.43 -16.00 15.67
CA ARG A 59 -1.09 -16.06 14.25
C ARG A 59 -1.87 -15.02 13.44
N TRP A 60 -1.22 -14.47 12.43
CA TRP A 60 -1.89 -13.61 11.48
C TRP A 60 -2.78 -14.42 10.55
N GLU A 61 -3.98 -13.91 10.31
CA GLU A 61 -4.88 -14.38 9.27
C GLU A 61 -5.26 -13.22 8.37
N VAL A 62 -5.41 -13.49 7.10
CA VAL A 62 -5.84 -12.52 6.09
C VAL A 62 -7.11 -12.99 5.41
N LEU A 63 -7.96 -12.04 5.06
CA LEU A 63 -9.17 -12.32 4.33
C LEU A 63 -8.87 -12.35 2.84
N ILE A 64 -9.02 -13.50 2.24
CA ILE A 64 -8.82 -13.68 0.79
C ILE A 64 -10.18 -13.86 0.14
N ARG A 65 -10.44 -13.01 -0.85
CA ARG A 65 -11.63 -13.09 -1.68
C ARG A 65 -11.27 -13.78 -2.98
N ALA A 66 -12.01 -14.83 -3.32
CA ALA A 66 -11.85 -15.47 -4.62
C ALA A 66 -12.46 -14.58 -5.71
N TRP A 67 -11.75 -14.42 -6.79
CA TRP A 67 -12.14 -13.53 -7.89
C TRP A 67 -13.47 -13.93 -8.55
N GLU A 68 -13.78 -15.23 -8.57
CA GLU A 68 -14.83 -15.76 -9.40
C GLU A 68 -16.11 -16.15 -8.63
N VAL A 69 -16.02 -16.32 -7.32
CA VAL A 69 -17.12 -16.92 -6.53
C VAL A 69 -17.63 -16.02 -5.42
N GLY A 70 -17.02 -14.87 -5.18
CA GLY A 70 -17.43 -13.94 -4.14
C GLY A 70 -17.25 -14.45 -2.72
N ASP A 71 -16.77 -15.65 -2.53
CA ASP A 71 -16.50 -16.23 -1.22
C ASP A 71 -15.23 -15.64 -0.63
N ALA A 72 -15.37 -15.06 0.55
CA ALA A 72 -14.24 -14.59 1.33
C ALA A 72 -13.93 -15.61 2.41
N ARG A 73 -12.65 -15.93 2.59
CA ARG A 73 -12.23 -16.82 3.66
C ARG A 73 -10.99 -16.29 4.36
N TRP A 74 -10.93 -16.53 5.65
CA TRP A 74 -9.75 -16.24 6.44
C TRP A 74 -8.73 -17.35 6.23
N VAL A 75 -7.51 -16.94 5.91
CA VAL A 75 -6.40 -17.84 5.64
C VAL A 75 -5.24 -17.50 6.56
N ALA A 76 -4.69 -18.50 7.23
CA ALA A 76 -3.53 -18.30 8.07
C ALA A 76 -2.31 -17.90 7.23
N VAL A 77 -1.59 -16.88 7.69
CA VAL A 77 -0.36 -16.43 7.05
C VAL A 77 0.77 -17.35 7.52
N PRO A 78 1.49 -18.00 6.61
CA PRO A 78 2.65 -18.79 7.01
C PRO A 78 3.72 -17.92 7.65
N ASP A 79 4.39 -18.43 8.68
CA ASP A 79 5.44 -17.68 9.38
C ASP A 79 6.54 -17.19 8.42
N ARG A 80 6.90 -18.01 7.44
CA ARG A 80 7.90 -17.66 6.42
C ARG A 80 7.53 -16.41 5.61
N ALA A 81 6.25 -16.12 5.51
CA ALA A 81 5.76 -15.00 4.69
C ALA A 81 5.65 -13.68 5.48
N VAL A 82 5.68 -13.73 6.79
CA VAL A 82 5.57 -12.54 7.63
C VAL A 82 6.86 -11.74 7.57
N LEU A 83 6.78 -10.50 7.11
CA LEU A 83 7.91 -9.59 7.04
C LEU A 83 7.83 -8.58 8.19
N TRP A 84 8.74 -8.69 9.14
CA TRP A 84 8.83 -7.79 10.28
C TRP A 84 9.65 -6.56 9.89
N ARG A 85 9.01 -5.61 9.25
CA ARG A 85 9.64 -4.38 8.83
C ARG A 85 8.70 -3.20 8.97
N GLU A 86 9.25 -2.01 8.90
CA GLU A 86 8.48 -0.78 8.93
C GLU A 86 7.45 -0.78 7.79
N ASN A 87 6.23 -0.35 8.12
CA ASN A 87 5.11 -0.29 7.19
C ASN A 87 4.62 1.15 7.03
N PRO A 88 5.14 1.89 6.04
CA PRO A 88 4.74 3.28 5.82
C PRO A 88 3.31 3.45 5.30
N ASP A 89 2.71 2.41 4.72
CA ASP A 89 1.30 2.42 4.34
C ASP A 89 0.39 2.43 5.57
N GLY A 90 0.79 1.76 6.64
CA GLY A 90 0.02 1.63 7.86
C GLY A 90 -0.96 0.47 7.86
N ARG A 91 -1.50 0.10 6.72
CA ARG A 91 -2.44 -1.01 6.58
C ARG A 91 -1.71 -2.34 6.42
N PRO A 92 -2.34 -3.48 6.79
CA PRO A 92 -1.75 -4.78 6.49
C PRO A 92 -1.57 -4.93 4.98
N ILE A 93 -0.41 -5.40 4.54
CA ILE A 93 -0.11 -5.58 3.12
C ILE A 93 0.06 -7.06 2.83
N LEU A 94 -0.68 -7.54 1.86
CA LEU A 94 -0.64 -8.92 1.42
C LEU A 94 -0.11 -8.99 -0.01
N CYS A 95 0.92 -9.81 -0.20
CA CYS A 95 1.45 -10.13 -1.52
C CYS A 95 1.14 -11.58 -1.82
N ARG A 96 0.28 -11.82 -2.80
CA ARG A 96 -0.19 -13.17 -3.13
C ARG A 96 -0.24 -13.40 -4.63
N THR A 97 -0.14 -14.66 -5.02
CA THR A 97 -0.41 -15.07 -6.39
C THR A 97 -1.92 -15.09 -6.67
N PRO A 98 -2.34 -15.06 -7.94
CA PRO A 98 -3.77 -15.14 -8.28
C PRO A 98 -4.48 -16.38 -7.74
N ASN A 99 -3.78 -17.49 -7.58
CA ASN A 99 -4.33 -18.72 -7.01
C ASN A 99 -4.32 -18.76 -5.47
N GLY A 100 -3.96 -17.65 -4.81
CA GLY A 100 -4.05 -17.52 -3.35
C GLY A 100 -2.80 -17.92 -2.58
N PHE A 101 -1.70 -18.25 -3.25
CA PHE A 101 -0.45 -18.52 -2.54
C PHE A 101 0.11 -17.23 -1.93
N ILE A 102 0.32 -17.22 -0.62
CA ILE A 102 0.83 -16.05 0.10
C ILE A 102 2.35 -16.03 -0.01
N ARG A 103 2.88 -15.01 -0.68
CA ARG A 103 4.33 -14.80 -0.78
C ARG A 103 4.87 -14.03 0.40
N CYS A 104 4.24 -12.91 0.73
CA CYS A 104 4.69 -12.00 1.77
C CYS A 104 3.48 -11.36 2.45
N PHE A 105 3.67 -11.04 3.71
CA PHE A 105 2.70 -10.28 4.49
C PHE A 105 3.43 -9.29 5.38
N VAL A 106 3.05 -8.01 5.30
CA VAL A 106 3.58 -6.98 6.19
C VAL A 106 2.49 -6.63 7.20
N PRO A 107 2.72 -6.88 8.50
CA PRO A 107 1.77 -6.50 9.54
C PRO A 107 1.43 -5.02 9.52
N PRO A 108 0.25 -4.63 10.01
CA PRO A 108 -0.10 -3.23 10.11
C PRO A 108 0.85 -2.47 11.02
N ALA A 109 0.99 -1.16 10.79
CA ALA A 109 1.83 -0.31 11.62
C ALA A 109 1.36 -0.34 13.08
N GLY A 110 2.30 -0.29 14.02
CA GLY A 110 1.98 -0.30 15.45
C GLY A 110 1.82 -1.68 16.08
N THR A 111 2.15 -2.72 15.36
CA THR A 111 2.12 -4.09 15.90
C THR A 111 3.49 -4.63 16.24
#